data_82f524dd37dc2fc1ef3ae3fb52fe2599
#
_entry.id   82f524dd37dc2fc1ef3ae3fb52fe2599
#
_cell.length_a   1.000
_cell.length_b   1.000
_cell.length_c   1.000
_cell.angle_alpha   90.00
_cell.angle_beta   90.00
_cell.angle_gamma   90.00
#
_symmetry.space_group_name_H-M   'P 1'
#
loop_
_entity.id
_entity.type
_entity.pdbx_description
1 polymer ?
#
loop_
_entity_poly.entity_id
_entity_poly.type
_entity_poly.pdbx_seq_one_letter_code
_entity_poly.pdbx_strand_id
1 'polypeptide(L)'
;LSFTCKLILIAMNRIAVAQVESSTEKSENLRTAVRLIQEAKHNGAELIAFPEFLMAFSPVSQTAEELARVAEPVDGPFVSALRAAAKAAAIGVVATIYENSSTPNRVYDSAVWIDALGNTPSIYRKLHLYDAFGFKESDKFQRGEDLPPLMQSGESRFGMMICYDLRFPEMARMLALRGANVLIAPSGWVQGDLKVQHWETMIKARALENGCYVIAPDQAGNIYIGHSMVADPLGRTVVDLDEKPCMEIIELDFNLLRETREQLPLLKNRRSDVYARHAADHKLP
;
A
#
# COMPACT_ATOMS: atom_id res chain seq x y z
N LEU A 1 -20.83 19.72 -34.23
CA LEU A 1 -21.29 18.98 -33.06
C LEU A 1 -20.12 18.17 -32.52
N SER A 2 -19.39 18.76 -31.55
CA SER A 2 -18.26 18.13 -30.85
C SER A 2 -18.83 17.21 -29.77
N PHE A 3 -18.75 15.91 -29.98
CA PHE A 3 -18.96 14.92 -28.93
C PHE A 3 -17.73 14.90 -28.03
N THR A 4 -17.70 15.70 -26.98
CA THR A 4 -16.81 15.54 -25.87
C THR A 4 -17.23 14.29 -25.13
N CYS A 5 -16.54 13.17 -25.39
CA CYS A 5 -16.65 11.97 -24.59
C CYS A 5 -16.12 12.32 -23.19
N LYS A 6 -17.02 12.70 -22.25
CA LYS A 6 -16.71 12.73 -20.84
C LYS A 6 -16.44 11.28 -20.45
N LEU A 7 -15.16 10.90 -20.31
CA LEU A 7 -14.81 9.72 -19.52
C LEU A 7 -15.46 9.93 -18.14
N ILE A 8 -16.54 9.19 -17.90
CA ILE A 8 -17.07 9.04 -16.55
C ILE A 8 -15.98 8.26 -15.81
N LEU A 9 -15.15 8.98 -15.06
CA LEU A 9 -14.28 8.36 -14.09
C LEU A 9 -15.20 7.65 -13.09
N ILE A 10 -15.37 6.35 -13.25
CA ILE A 10 -16.09 5.50 -12.31
C ILE A 10 -15.33 5.64 -10.97
N ALA A 11 -16.04 6.07 -9.93
CA ALA A 11 -15.43 6.19 -8.62
C ALA A 11 -14.97 4.82 -8.15
N MET A 12 -13.67 4.63 -7.89
CA MET A 12 -13.15 3.38 -7.33
C MET A 12 -13.58 3.30 -5.87
N ASN A 13 -14.70 2.64 -5.60
CA ASN A 13 -15.22 2.41 -4.27
C ASN A 13 -15.25 0.92 -3.88
N ARG A 14 -15.16 -0.01 -4.85
CA ARG A 14 -15.10 -1.45 -4.59
C ARG A 14 -13.68 -1.94 -4.77
N ILE A 15 -13.05 -2.28 -3.65
CA ILE A 15 -11.61 -2.61 -3.60
C ILE A 15 -11.44 -4.04 -3.12
N ALA A 16 -10.70 -4.83 -3.89
CA ALA A 16 -10.25 -6.15 -3.47
C ALA A 16 -8.97 -6.01 -2.64
N VAL A 17 -8.98 -6.61 -1.46
CA VAL A 17 -7.85 -6.73 -0.56
C VAL A 17 -7.34 -8.16 -0.68
N ALA A 18 -6.15 -8.33 -1.24
CA ALA A 18 -5.55 -9.64 -1.44
C ALA A 18 -4.56 -9.96 -0.33
N GLN A 19 -4.72 -11.12 0.29
CA GLN A 19 -3.78 -11.72 1.21
C GLN A 19 -3.16 -12.93 0.53
N VAL A 20 -1.86 -12.90 0.31
CA VAL A 20 -1.14 -13.96 -0.40
C VAL A 20 0.06 -14.45 0.39
N GLU A 21 0.48 -15.68 0.11
CA GLU A 21 1.77 -16.20 0.52
C GLU A 21 2.69 -16.22 -0.70
N SER A 22 3.61 -15.26 -0.76
CA SER A 22 4.57 -15.19 -1.87
C SER A 22 5.66 -16.24 -1.69
N SER A 23 5.95 -16.96 -2.77
CA SER A 23 7.12 -17.84 -2.87
C SER A 23 8.37 -17.06 -3.29
N THR A 24 9.53 -17.70 -3.27
CA THR A 24 10.78 -17.13 -3.81
C THR A 24 10.76 -17.00 -5.34
N GLU A 25 9.80 -17.64 -6.02
CA GLU A 25 9.72 -17.73 -7.47
C GLU A 25 8.79 -16.66 -8.07
N LYS A 26 9.37 -15.64 -8.71
CA LYS A 26 8.61 -14.54 -9.36
C LYS A 26 7.49 -15.02 -10.28
N SER A 27 7.74 -16.07 -11.04
CA SER A 27 6.79 -16.60 -12.00
C SER A 27 5.54 -17.20 -11.34
N GLU A 28 5.67 -17.78 -10.15
CA GLU A 28 4.54 -18.33 -9.38
C GLU A 28 3.70 -17.21 -8.80
N ASN A 29 4.36 -16.22 -8.19
CA ASN A 29 3.69 -15.05 -7.62
C ASN A 29 2.96 -14.25 -8.70
N LEU A 30 3.58 -14.09 -9.88
CA LEU A 30 2.94 -13.44 -11.03
C LEU A 30 1.69 -14.20 -11.48
N ARG A 31 1.73 -15.53 -11.59
CA ARG A 31 0.55 -16.32 -11.93
C ARG A 31 -0.57 -16.15 -10.92
N THR A 32 -0.23 -16.16 -9.62
CA THR A 32 -1.18 -15.92 -8.53
C THR A 32 -1.79 -14.52 -8.64
N ALA A 33 -0.97 -13.49 -8.84
CA ALA A 33 -1.45 -12.12 -9.00
C ALA A 33 -2.40 -11.96 -10.20
N VAL A 34 -2.03 -12.50 -11.36
CA VAL A 34 -2.88 -12.44 -12.57
C VAL A 34 -4.22 -13.15 -12.36
N ARG A 35 -4.24 -14.31 -11.71
CA ARG A 35 -5.48 -15.02 -11.38
C ARG A 35 -6.36 -14.18 -10.44
N LEU A 36 -5.78 -13.61 -9.38
CA LEU A 36 -6.52 -12.78 -8.41
C LEU A 36 -7.03 -11.48 -9.03
N ILE A 37 -6.29 -10.85 -9.96
CA ILE A 37 -6.76 -9.69 -10.74
C ILE A 37 -8.04 -10.04 -11.53
N GLN A 38 -8.07 -11.19 -12.19
CA GLN A 38 -9.23 -11.66 -12.94
C GLN A 38 -10.42 -11.97 -12.02
N GLU A 39 -10.15 -12.65 -10.90
CA GLU A 39 -11.16 -12.99 -9.89
C GLU A 39 -11.75 -11.74 -9.21
N ALA A 40 -10.92 -10.77 -8.83
CA ALA A 40 -11.35 -9.49 -8.28
C ALA A 40 -12.30 -8.76 -9.24
N LYS A 41 -11.93 -8.70 -10.53
CA LYS A 41 -12.78 -8.09 -11.55
C LYS A 41 -14.09 -8.84 -11.75
N HIS A 42 -14.05 -10.16 -11.80
CA HIS A 42 -15.25 -11.01 -11.94
C HIS A 42 -16.25 -10.74 -10.79
N ASN A 43 -15.73 -10.51 -9.57
CA ASN A 43 -16.52 -10.20 -8.39
C ASN A 43 -16.85 -8.69 -8.24
N GLY A 44 -16.53 -7.88 -9.26
CA GLY A 44 -16.95 -6.47 -9.38
C GLY A 44 -16.03 -5.48 -8.68
N ALA A 45 -14.79 -5.86 -8.34
CA ALA A 45 -13.80 -4.88 -7.86
C ALA A 45 -13.34 -3.94 -8.98
N GLU A 46 -12.97 -2.73 -8.61
CA GLU A 46 -12.46 -1.67 -9.48
C GLU A 46 -10.97 -1.42 -9.26
N LEU A 47 -10.46 -1.88 -8.11
CA LEU A 47 -9.06 -1.88 -7.72
C LEU A 47 -8.77 -3.17 -6.95
N ILE A 48 -7.58 -3.73 -7.13
CA ILE A 48 -7.03 -4.77 -6.25
C ILE A 48 -5.73 -4.26 -5.63
N ALA A 49 -5.59 -4.43 -4.32
CA ALA A 49 -4.37 -4.13 -3.58
C ALA A 49 -3.72 -5.42 -3.09
N PHE A 50 -2.47 -5.62 -3.47
CA PHE A 50 -1.61 -6.72 -3.05
C PHE A 50 -0.69 -6.31 -1.90
N PRO A 51 -0.18 -7.26 -1.10
CA PRO A 51 0.75 -6.97 -0.02
C PRO A 51 2.15 -6.60 -0.52
N GLU A 52 3.01 -6.18 0.41
CA GLU A 52 4.44 -6.02 0.21
C GLU A 52 5.09 -7.35 -0.19
N PHE A 53 6.21 -7.32 -0.90
CA PHE A 53 6.93 -8.51 -1.37
C PHE A 53 6.13 -9.44 -2.30
N LEU A 54 5.16 -8.88 -3.03
CA LEU A 54 4.40 -9.63 -4.02
C LEU A 54 5.31 -10.28 -5.07
N MET A 55 6.37 -9.57 -5.49
CA MET A 55 7.26 -10.05 -6.54
C MET A 55 7.96 -11.35 -6.15
N ALA A 56 8.50 -11.41 -4.94
CA ALA A 56 9.14 -12.60 -4.39
C ALA A 56 9.29 -12.48 -2.87
N PHE A 57 9.15 -13.59 -2.15
CA PHE A 57 9.58 -13.68 -0.76
C PHE A 57 11.11 -13.61 -0.68
N SER A 58 11.64 -12.78 0.23
CA SER A 58 13.08 -12.70 0.53
C SER A 58 13.38 -13.39 1.86
N PRO A 59 13.92 -14.62 1.84
CA PRO A 59 14.34 -15.30 3.07
C PRO A 59 15.40 -14.49 3.83
N VAL A 60 15.45 -14.65 5.15
CA VAL A 60 16.43 -13.95 6.00
C VAL A 60 17.87 -14.26 5.55
N SER A 61 18.11 -15.49 5.09
CA SER A 61 19.42 -15.93 4.59
C SER A 61 19.82 -15.35 3.23
N GLN A 62 18.87 -14.79 2.46
CA GLN A 62 19.18 -14.22 1.15
C GLN A 62 20.09 -13.00 1.30
N THR A 63 21.19 -12.96 0.57
CA THR A 63 22.12 -11.82 0.58
C THR A 63 21.58 -10.64 -0.21
N ALA A 64 22.15 -9.45 0.02
CA ALA A 64 21.81 -8.24 -0.72
C ALA A 64 22.08 -8.39 -2.24
N GLU A 65 23.18 -9.07 -2.60
CA GLU A 65 23.53 -9.35 -3.98
C GLU A 65 22.52 -10.30 -4.66
N GLU A 66 22.08 -11.35 -3.96
CA GLU A 66 21.05 -12.26 -4.45
C GLU A 66 19.71 -11.54 -4.64
N LEU A 67 19.33 -10.68 -3.71
CA LEU A 67 18.11 -9.87 -3.83
C LEU A 67 18.20 -8.90 -5.04
N ALA A 68 19.36 -8.27 -5.25
CA ALA A 68 19.58 -7.38 -6.38
C ALA A 68 19.46 -8.10 -7.76
N ARG A 69 19.73 -9.40 -7.81
CA ARG A 69 19.50 -10.21 -9.03
C ARG A 69 18.00 -10.49 -9.29
N VAL A 70 17.17 -10.44 -8.26
CA VAL A 70 15.71 -10.61 -8.37
C VAL A 70 15.04 -9.33 -8.86
N ALA A 71 15.63 -8.18 -8.52
CA ALA A 71 15.08 -6.85 -8.81
C ALA A 71 14.94 -6.59 -10.32
N GLU A 72 13.96 -5.76 -10.67
CA GLU A 72 13.68 -5.34 -12.05
C GLU A 72 13.51 -3.81 -12.10
N PRO A 73 13.70 -3.19 -13.26
CA PRO A 73 13.24 -1.80 -13.43
C PRO A 73 11.70 -1.74 -13.37
N VAL A 74 11.14 -0.57 -13.12
CA VAL A 74 9.68 -0.39 -12.99
C VAL A 74 8.91 -0.80 -14.27
N ASP A 75 9.54 -0.69 -15.42
CA ASP A 75 9.02 -1.14 -16.71
C ASP A 75 9.47 -2.57 -17.08
N GLY A 76 10.03 -3.30 -16.13
CA GLY A 76 10.51 -4.67 -16.29
C GLY A 76 9.40 -5.70 -16.53
N PRO A 77 9.79 -6.97 -16.78
CA PRO A 77 8.87 -8.05 -17.14
C PRO A 77 7.73 -8.26 -16.15
N PHE A 78 7.99 -8.17 -14.83
CA PHE A 78 6.98 -8.40 -13.80
C PHE A 78 5.88 -7.35 -13.87
N VAL A 79 6.23 -6.06 -13.83
CA VAL A 79 5.26 -4.95 -13.91
C VAL A 79 4.57 -4.92 -15.27
N SER A 80 5.29 -5.22 -16.36
CA SER A 80 4.70 -5.28 -17.70
C SER A 80 3.61 -6.36 -17.80
N ALA A 81 3.78 -7.51 -17.16
CA ALA A 81 2.77 -8.56 -17.10
C ALA A 81 1.56 -8.14 -16.23
N LEU A 82 1.78 -7.48 -15.08
CA LEU A 82 0.69 -6.92 -14.27
C LEU A 82 -0.09 -5.84 -15.03
N ARG A 83 0.59 -4.97 -15.77
CA ARG A 83 -0.04 -3.96 -16.65
C ARG A 83 -0.94 -4.58 -17.72
N ALA A 84 -0.44 -5.65 -18.35
CA ALA A 84 -1.23 -6.39 -19.33
C ALA A 84 -2.49 -7.02 -18.70
N ALA A 85 -2.35 -7.62 -17.50
CA ALA A 85 -3.47 -8.20 -16.76
C ALA A 85 -4.48 -7.13 -16.31
N ALA A 86 -4.02 -6.01 -15.75
CA ALA A 86 -4.84 -4.87 -15.34
C ALA A 86 -5.66 -4.33 -16.52
N LYS A 87 -5.01 -4.11 -17.66
CA LYS A 87 -5.67 -3.65 -18.90
C LYS A 87 -6.69 -4.66 -19.43
N ALA A 88 -6.34 -5.94 -19.48
CA ALA A 88 -7.23 -6.99 -19.98
C ALA A 88 -8.48 -7.15 -19.10
N ALA A 89 -8.33 -7.02 -17.78
CA ALA A 89 -9.43 -7.09 -16.82
C ALA A 89 -10.14 -5.73 -16.62
N ALA A 90 -9.60 -4.63 -17.14
CA ALA A 90 -10.09 -3.25 -16.90
C ALA A 90 -10.26 -2.96 -15.39
N ILE A 91 -9.22 -3.19 -14.60
CA ILE A 91 -9.18 -3.00 -13.14
C ILE A 91 -7.86 -2.32 -12.74
N GLY A 92 -7.90 -1.43 -11.72
CA GLY A 92 -6.68 -0.88 -11.12
C GLY A 92 -5.94 -1.94 -10.29
N VAL A 93 -4.61 -1.80 -10.19
CA VAL A 93 -3.77 -2.70 -9.40
C VAL A 93 -2.77 -1.90 -8.58
N VAL A 94 -2.66 -2.19 -7.28
CA VAL A 94 -1.55 -1.77 -6.42
C VAL A 94 -0.73 -3.00 -6.09
N ALA A 95 0.55 -2.97 -6.40
CA ALA A 95 1.48 -4.08 -6.20
C ALA A 95 2.83 -3.57 -5.74
N THR A 96 3.65 -4.44 -5.14
CA THR A 96 5.02 -4.11 -4.75
C THR A 96 6.03 -4.93 -5.54
N ILE A 97 7.19 -4.33 -5.75
CA ILE A 97 8.31 -4.94 -6.45
C ILE A 97 9.63 -4.62 -5.77
N TYR A 98 10.63 -5.43 -6.00
CA TYR A 98 12.03 -5.05 -5.85
C TYR A 98 12.47 -4.28 -7.08
N GLU A 99 12.64 -2.95 -6.94
CA GLU A 99 13.07 -2.09 -8.01
C GLU A 99 14.59 -1.94 -7.99
N ASN A 100 15.21 -1.98 -9.17
CA ASN A 100 16.65 -1.72 -9.31
C ASN A 100 17.02 -0.36 -8.71
N SER A 101 18.12 -0.31 -7.96
CA SER A 101 18.68 0.95 -7.48
C SER A 101 20.02 1.26 -8.13
N SER A 102 20.44 2.51 -8.05
CA SER A 102 21.78 2.94 -8.49
C SER A 102 22.88 2.54 -7.50
N THR A 103 22.51 2.14 -6.27
CA THR A 103 23.47 1.70 -5.25
C THR A 103 23.76 0.22 -5.45
N PRO A 104 25.03 -0.18 -5.61
CA PRO A 104 25.39 -1.59 -5.79
C PRO A 104 24.85 -2.47 -4.66
N ASN A 105 24.31 -3.63 -5.04
CA ASN A 105 23.76 -4.62 -4.12
C ASN A 105 22.65 -4.08 -3.21
N ARG A 106 21.88 -3.10 -3.68
CA ARG A 106 20.68 -2.60 -3.00
C ARG A 106 19.54 -2.51 -3.99
N VAL A 107 18.33 -2.62 -3.46
CA VAL A 107 17.09 -2.49 -4.21
C VAL A 107 16.18 -1.49 -3.51
N TYR A 108 15.24 -0.89 -4.24
CA TYR A 108 14.12 -0.21 -3.60
C TYR A 108 12.99 -1.23 -3.37
N ASP A 109 12.31 -1.11 -2.25
CA ASP A 109 10.97 -1.66 -2.07
C ASP A 109 9.99 -0.62 -2.61
N SER A 110 9.33 -0.94 -3.72
CA SER A 110 8.52 0.02 -4.46
C SER A 110 7.09 -0.45 -4.65
N ALA A 111 6.13 0.39 -4.27
CA ALA A 111 4.74 0.21 -4.60
C ALA A 111 4.44 0.88 -5.94
N VAL A 112 3.82 0.15 -6.86
CA VAL A 112 3.38 0.64 -8.15
C VAL A 112 1.86 0.70 -8.21
N TRP A 113 1.34 1.81 -8.71
CA TRP A 113 -0.07 1.95 -9.07
C TRP A 113 -0.21 1.72 -10.57
N ILE A 114 -1.00 0.76 -10.96
CA ILE A 114 -1.34 0.47 -12.35
C ILE A 114 -2.83 0.80 -12.55
N ASP A 115 -3.14 1.65 -13.52
CA ASP A 115 -4.52 1.99 -13.83
C ASP A 115 -5.20 0.91 -14.70
N ALA A 116 -6.53 1.02 -14.87
CA ALA A 116 -7.33 0.09 -15.66
C ALA A 116 -6.98 0.11 -17.18
N LEU A 117 -6.17 1.04 -17.63
CA LEU A 117 -5.65 1.11 -19.00
C LEU A 117 -4.26 0.46 -19.14
N GLY A 118 -3.68 0.03 -18.02
CA GLY A 118 -2.34 -0.56 -17.95
C GLY A 118 -1.21 0.46 -17.92
N ASN A 119 -1.47 1.73 -17.56
CA ASN A 119 -0.41 2.69 -17.30
C ASN A 119 0.05 2.60 -15.85
N THR A 120 1.26 3.11 -15.56
CA THR A 120 1.82 3.18 -14.20
C THR A 120 2.03 4.65 -13.81
N PRO A 121 0.95 5.36 -13.45
CA PRO A 121 1.02 6.81 -13.18
C PRO A 121 1.64 7.16 -11.84
N SER A 122 1.83 6.21 -10.93
CA SER A 122 2.42 6.45 -9.62
C SER A 122 3.33 5.30 -9.20
N ILE A 123 4.48 5.70 -8.64
CA ILE A 123 5.45 4.81 -8.01
C ILE A 123 5.80 5.43 -6.67
N TYR A 124 5.90 4.60 -5.65
CA TYR A 124 6.36 5.01 -4.34
C TYR A 124 7.46 4.08 -3.85
N ARG A 125 8.61 4.61 -3.51
CA ARG A 125 9.72 3.90 -2.87
C ARG A 125 9.63 4.08 -1.37
N LYS A 126 9.65 2.99 -0.62
CA LYS A 126 9.54 2.97 0.84
C LYS A 126 10.50 3.95 1.51
N LEU A 127 9.97 4.83 2.35
CA LEU A 127 10.77 5.83 3.06
C LEU A 127 11.44 5.26 4.30
N HIS A 128 10.69 4.46 5.07
CA HIS A 128 11.14 3.96 6.37
C HIS A 128 11.50 2.49 6.27
N LEU A 129 12.79 2.20 6.31
CA LEU A 129 13.30 0.83 6.29
C LEU A 129 13.18 0.20 7.68
N TYR A 130 12.84 -1.09 7.72
CA TYR A 130 12.61 -1.83 8.97
C TYR A 130 13.92 -2.27 9.62
N ASP A 131 14.56 -1.35 10.34
CA ASP A 131 15.74 -1.59 11.15
C ASP A 131 15.32 -1.71 12.62
N ALA A 132 14.63 -2.80 12.97
CA ALA A 132 14.11 -3.03 14.30
C ALA A 132 13.89 -4.51 14.58
N PHE A 133 13.83 -4.90 15.85
CA PHE A 133 13.56 -6.26 16.30
C PHE A 133 14.50 -7.31 15.69
N GLY A 134 15.78 -6.95 15.51
CA GLY A 134 16.79 -7.84 14.93
C GLY A 134 16.81 -7.89 13.39
N PHE A 135 15.87 -7.24 12.72
CA PHE A 135 15.92 -7.03 11.28
C PHE A 135 16.71 -5.76 10.95
N LYS A 136 17.38 -5.78 9.80
CA LYS A 136 18.13 -4.64 9.28
C LYS A 136 17.92 -4.55 7.77
N GLU A 137 16.76 -4.00 7.42
CA GLU A 137 16.33 -3.87 6.03
C GLU A 137 17.29 -2.96 5.23
N SER A 138 17.90 -1.96 5.91
CA SER A 138 18.89 -1.06 5.31
C SER A 138 20.16 -1.76 4.79
N ASP A 139 20.41 -3.02 5.15
CA ASP A 139 21.53 -3.79 4.59
C ASP A 139 21.26 -4.23 3.15
N LYS A 140 19.99 -4.38 2.75
CA LYS A 140 19.56 -4.86 1.43
C LYS A 140 18.82 -3.82 0.62
N PHE A 141 18.15 -2.87 1.29
CA PHE A 141 17.29 -1.88 0.64
C PHE A 141 17.87 -0.48 0.69
N GLN A 142 17.53 0.31 -0.30
CA GLN A 142 17.72 1.74 -0.34
C GLN A 142 16.39 2.42 -0.03
N ARG A 143 16.40 3.39 0.89
CA ARG A 143 15.21 4.19 1.19
C ARG A 143 14.85 5.13 0.05
N GLY A 144 13.55 5.38 -0.12
CA GLY A 144 13.04 6.46 -0.95
C GLY A 144 13.31 7.83 -0.33
N GLU A 145 13.04 8.89 -1.08
CA GLU A 145 13.30 10.29 -0.67
C GLU A 145 12.03 11.14 -0.72
N ASP A 146 10.99 10.68 -1.42
CA ASP A 146 9.81 11.48 -1.71
C ASP A 146 8.51 10.79 -1.22
N LEU A 147 7.56 11.63 -0.80
CA LEU A 147 6.19 11.17 -0.59
C LEU A 147 5.53 10.82 -1.94
N PRO A 148 4.71 9.75 -1.98
CA PRO A 148 4.04 9.37 -3.22
C PRO A 148 3.10 10.46 -3.73
N PRO A 149 2.90 10.57 -5.05
CA PRO A 149 1.80 11.33 -5.60
C PRO A 149 0.47 10.68 -5.17
N LEU A 150 -0.58 11.51 -5.00
CA LEU A 150 -1.91 10.98 -4.76
C LEU A 150 -2.53 10.53 -6.08
N MET A 151 -3.19 9.38 -6.04
CA MET A 151 -4.00 8.90 -7.16
C MET A 151 -5.46 9.25 -6.92
N GLN A 152 -6.14 9.75 -7.94
CA GLN A 152 -7.55 10.13 -7.85
C GLN A 152 -8.40 9.29 -8.79
N SER A 153 -9.53 8.80 -8.26
CA SER A 153 -10.58 8.18 -9.05
C SER A 153 -11.94 8.49 -8.42
N GLY A 154 -12.74 9.29 -9.12
CA GLY A 154 -13.99 9.82 -8.56
C GLY A 154 -13.75 10.60 -7.27
N GLU A 155 -14.45 10.22 -6.21
CA GLU A 155 -14.27 10.80 -4.86
C GLU A 155 -13.06 10.25 -4.11
N SER A 156 -12.53 9.11 -4.54
CA SER A 156 -11.37 8.47 -3.91
C SER A 156 -10.08 9.20 -4.23
N ARG A 157 -9.31 9.53 -3.20
CA ARG A 157 -7.95 10.05 -3.28
C ARG A 157 -7.03 9.14 -2.47
N PHE A 158 -6.26 8.35 -3.18
CA PHE A 158 -5.42 7.32 -2.60
C PHE A 158 -4.02 7.85 -2.31
N GLY A 159 -3.54 7.59 -1.09
CA GLY A 159 -2.13 7.72 -0.71
C GLY A 159 -1.53 6.35 -0.48
N MET A 160 -0.32 6.12 -0.94
CA MET A 160 0.40 4.85 -0.73
C MET A 160 1.39 4.97 0.43
N MET A 161 1.52 3.91 1.21
CA MET A 161 2.54 3.67 2.22
C MET A 161 3.02 2.23 2.06
N ILE A 162 4.12 1.84 2.67
CA ILE A 162 4.55 0.43 2.67
C ILE A 162 4.89 0.03 4.12
N CYS A 163 4.17 -0.98 4.65
CA CYS A 163 4.46 -1.73 5.87
C CYS A 163 4.94 -0.86 7.06
N TYR A 164 6.26 -0.75 7.23
CA TYR A 164 6.88 -0.03 8.35
C TYR A 164 6.51 1.46 8.39
N ASP A 165 6.14 2.07 7.24
CA ASP A 165 5.62 3.45 7.18
C ASP A 165 4.40 3.65 8.08
N LEU A 166 3.61 2.61 8.35
CA LEU A 166 2.48 2.65 9.28
C LEU A 166 2.87 3.08 10.70
N ARG A 167 4.13 2.89 11.10
CA ARG A 167 4.60 3.30 12.42
C ARG A 167 4.89 4.81 12.54
N PHE A 168 4.92 5.50 11.42
CA PHE A 168 5.24 6.94 11.34
C PHE A 168 3.96 7.74 11.08
N PRO A 169 3.34 8.32 12.12
CA PRO A 169 2.10 9.08 11.99
C PRO A 169 2.24 10.28 11.05
N GLU A 170 3.45 10.82 10.94
CA GLU A 170 3.76 11.95 10.07
C GLU A 170 3.43 11.63 8.62
N MET A 171 3.76 10.43 8.15
CA MET A 171 3.54 10.05 6.75
C MET A 171 2.04 10.00 6.41
N ALA A 172 1.25 9.26 7.19
CA ALA A 172 -0.20 9.20 7.02
C ALA A 172 -0.84 10.59 7.11
N ARG A 173 -0.37 11.41 8.06
CA ARG A 173 -0.81 12.80 8.24
C ARG A 173 -0.49 13.66 7.02
N MET A 174 0.70 13.57 6.46
CA MET A 174 1.10 14.33 5.27
C MET A 174 0.26 13.96 4.06
N LEU A 175 -0.01 12.68 3.85
CA LEU A 175 -0.89 12.21 2.78
C LEU A 175 -2.32 12.75 2.95
N ALA A 176 -2.88 12.66 4.16
CA ALA A 176 -4.21 13.18 4.47
C ALA A 176 -4.30 14.70 4.27
N LEU A 177 -3.28 15.47 4.67
CA LEU A 177 -3.21 16.92 4.46
C LEU A 177 -3.11 17.31 2.97
N ARG A 178 -2.53 16.45 2.13
CA ARG A 178 -2.53 16.60 0.67
C ARG A 178 -3.87 16.22 0.05
N GLY A 179 -4.81 15.69 0.85
CA GLY A 179 -6.18 15.38 0.45
C GLY A 179 -6.48 13.90 0.30
N ALA A 180 -5.59 12.98 0.68
CA ALA A 180 -5.91 11.57 0.72
C ALA A 180 -7.11 11.31 1.63
N ASN A 181 -7.99 10.43 1.20
CA ASN A 181 -9.12 9.93 1.99
C ASN A 181 -9.12 8.40 2.08
N VAL A 182 -8.25 7.75 1.33
CA VAL A 182 -7.94 6.32 1.39
C VAL A 182 -6.43 6.16 1.44
N LEU A 183 -5.92 5.44 2.42
CA LEU A 183 -4.52 5.08 2.53
C LEU A 183 -4.38 3.59 2.22
N ILE A 184 -3.51 3.23 1.28
CA ILE A 184 -3.21 1.83 0.97
C ILE A 184 -1.80 1.54 1.46
N ALA A 185 -1.67 0.48 2.27
CA ALA A 185 -0.42 0.11 2.94
C ALA A 185 -0.06 -1.36 2.70
N PRO A 186 0.41 -1.75 1.48
CA PRO A 186 0.98 -3.06 1.26
C PRO A 186 2.00 -3.42 2.33
N SER A 187 1.89 -4.61 2.92
CA SER A 187 2.70 -4.99 4.06
C SER A 187 3.17 -6.44 4.01
N GLY A 188 4.33 -6.67 4.63
CA GLY A 188 4.84 -7.96 5.04
C GLY A 188 5.15 -7.88 6.54
N TRP A 189 4.09 -7.89 7.36
CA TRP A 189 4.23 -7.67 8.80
C TRP A 189 4.70 -8.93 9.50
N VAL A 190 5.93 -8.87 10.00
CA VAL A 190 6.63 -10.03 10.55
C VAL A 190 5.99 -10.50 11.87
N GLN A 191 5.85 -11.81 12.04
CA GLN A 191 5.38 -12.47 13.26
C GLN A 191 6.25 -12.13 14.48
N GLY A 192 5.68 -12.28 15.66
CA GLY A 192 6.34 -12.08 16.96
C GLY A 192 5.38 -11.59 18.02
N ASP A 193 5.89 -11.42 19.23
CA ASP A 193 5.10 -10.97 20.38
C ASP A 193 4.46 -9.60 20.09
N LEU A 194 3.17 -9.48 20.40
CA LEU A 194 2.37 -8.25 20.21
C LEU A 194 2.26 -7.74 18.77
N LYS A 195 2.76 -8.48 17.77
CA LYS A 195 2.81 -7.99 16.38
C LYS A 195 1.42 -7.79 15.77
N VAL A 196 0.50 -8.71 16.03
CA VAL A 196 -0.91 -8.56 15.61
C VAL A 196 -1.54 -7.36 16.31
N GLN A 197 -1.32 -7.19 17.62
CA GLN A 197 -1.83 -6.03 18.35
C GLN A 197 -1.26 -4.71 17.85
N HIS A 198 0.05 -4.66 17.53
CA HIS A 198 0.68 -3.47 16.95
C HIS A 198 0.09 -3.16 15.58
N TRP A 199 -0.11 -4.18 14.74
CA TRP A 199 -0.71 -4.08 13.42
C TRP A 199 -2.09 -3.44 13.48
N GLU A 200 -2.98 -4.05 14.26
CA GLU A 200 -4.34 -3.55 14.45
C GLU A 200 -4.35 -2.11 15.00
N THR A 201 -3.53 -1.84 16.03
CA THR A 201 -3.44 -0.52 16.65
C THR A 201 -2.98 0.53 15.65
N MET A 202 -1.94 0.27 14.85
CA MET A 202 -1.41 1.23 13.88
C MET A 202 -2.43 1.54 12.79
N ILE A 203 -3.07 0.54 12.21
CA ILE A 203 -4.07 0.73 11.14
C ILE A 203 -5.24 1.57 11.63
N LYS A 204 -5.82 1.20 12.78
CA LYS A 204 -6.93 1.94 13.39
C LYS A 204 -6.56 3.38 13.76
N ALA A 205 -5.35 3.57 14.31
CA ALA A 205 -4.86 4.91 14.64
C ALA A 205 -4.71 5.76 13.37
N ARG A 206 -4.08 5.24 12.30
CA ARG A 206 -3.92 5.98 11.03
C ARG A 206 -5.26 6.34 10.40
N ALA A 207 -6.26 5.45 10.49
CA ALA A 207 -7.60 5.71 10.01
C ALA A 207 -8.27 6.84 10.83
N LEU A 208 -8.37 6.66 12.13
CA LEU A 208 -9.09 7.56 13.04
C LEU A 208 -8.48 8.97 13.08
N GLU A 209 -7.17 9.09 13.30
CA GLU A 209 -6.49 10.39 13.45
C GLU A 209 -6.49 11.24 12.18
N ASN A 210 -6.73 10.61 10.99
CA ASN A 210 -6.75 11.28 9.70
C ASN A 210 -8.15 11.35 9.07
N GLY A 211 -9.14 10.67 9.65
CA GLY A 211 -10.47 10.53 9.07
C GLY A 211 -10.40 9.95 7.66
N CYS A 212 -9.68 8.85 7.49
CA CYS A 212 -9.43 8.17 6.22
C CYS A 212 -9.77 6.68 6.35
N TYR A 213 -10.11 6.03 5.23
CA TYR A 213 -9.99 4.58 5.16
C TYR A 213 -8.50 4.18 5.15
N VAL A 214 -8.17 3.09 5.81
CA VAL A 214 -6.86 2.44 5.68
C VAL A 214 -7.07 1.02 5.18
N ILE A 215 -6.46 0.68 4.05
CA ILE A 215 -6.50 -0.63 3.41
C ILE A 215 -5.07 -1.19 3.49
N ALA A 216 -4.88 -2.22 4.28
CA ALA A 216 -3.58 -2.77 4.57
C ALA A 216 -3.54 -4.27 4.22
N PRO A 217 -3.30 -4.62 2.93
CA PRO A 217 -3.05 -5.99 2.56
C PRO A 217 -1.72 -6.45 3.14
N ASP A 218 -1.70 -7.63 3.76
CA ASP A 218 -0.51 -8.24 4.35
C ASP A 218 -0.18 -9.60 3.73
N GLN A 219 1.08 -9.99 3.80
CA GLN A 219 1.51 -11.32 3.45
C GLN A 219 1.00 -12.34 4.49
N ALA A 220 0.62 -13.52 4.02
CA ALA A 220 0.34 -14.68 4.85
C ALA A 220 1.51 -15.67 4.80
N GLY A 221 1.57 -16.57 5.77
CA GLY A 221 2.57 -17.63 5.77
C GLY A 221 4.02 -17.14 5.91
N ASN A 222 4.97 -17.99 5.59
CA ASN A 222 6.39 -17.71 5.79
C ASN A 222 6.66 -17.17 7.22
N ILE A 223 7.09 -15.91 7.32
CA ILE A 223 7.38 -15.22 8.59
C ILE A 223 6.35 -14.12 8.92
N TYR A 224 5.25 -14.02 8.17
CA TYR A 224 4.28 -12.93 8.24
C TYR A 224 3.01 -13.34 9.00
N ILE A 225 2.31 -12.33 9.53
CA ILE A 225 1.14 -12.58 10.40
C ILE A 225 -0.14 -12.90 9.62
N GLY A 226 -0.26 -12.54 8.34
CA GLY A 226 -1.56 -12.43 7.69
C GLY A 226 -2.33 -11.20 8.16
N HIS A 227 -3.59 -11.38 8.56
CA HIS A 227 -4.42 -10.32 9.12
C HIS A 227 -4.51 -9.06 8.23
N SER A 228 -4.56 -9.25 6.88
CA SER A 228 -4.88 -8.12 6.00
C SER A 228 -6.12 -7.42 6.51
N MET A 229 -6.04 -6.12 6.73
CA MET A 229 -7.07 -5.39 7.47
C MET A 229 -7.52 -4.14 6.73
N VAL A 230 -8.80 -3.81 6.90
CA VAL A 230 -9.35 -2.51 6.51
C VAL A 230 -9.97 -1.84 7.73
N ALA A 231 -9.59 -0.59 7.96
CA ALA A 231 -10.23 0.27 8.95
C ALA A 231 -10.98 1.43 8.28
N ASP A 232 -12.15 1.75 8.79
CA ASP A 232 -12.95 2.90 8.38
C ASP A 232 -12.46 4.23 9.01
N PRO A 233 -12.97 5.39 8.58
CA PRO A 233 -12.56 6.69 9.11
C PRO A 233 -12.77 6.89 10.61
N LEU A 234 -13.59 6.06 11.28
CA LEU A 234 -13.79 6.05 12.73
C LEU A 234 -12.85 5.07 13.45
N GLY A 235 -11.92 4.42 12.73
CA GLY A 235 -10.99 3.45 13.29
C GLY A 235 -11.64 2.09 13.60
N ARG A 236 -12.83 1.79 13.07
CA ARG A 236 -13.46 0.47 13.22
C ARG A 236 -12.90 -0.48 12.18
N THR A 237 -12.69 -1.74 12.59
CA THR A 237 -12.35 -2.81 11.64
C THR A 237 -13.53 -3.09 10.71
N VAL A 238 -13.33 -2.92 9.41
CA VAL A 238 -14.28 -3.31 8.36
C VAL A 238 -14.10 -4.78 8.01
N VAL A 239 -12.84 -5.22 7.85
CA VAL A 239 -12.46 -6.59 7.59
C VAL A 239 -11.11 -6.89 8.23
N ASP A 240 -10.94 -8.14 8.66
CA ASP A 240 -9.68 -8.78 9.02
C ASP A 240 -9.71 -10.17 8.37
N LEU A 241 -8.68 -10.51 7.59
CA LEU A 241 -8.65 -11.75 6.79
C LEU A 241 -8.01 -12.93 7.52
N ASP A 242 -7.80 -12.82 8.82
CA ASP A 242 -7.12 -13.85 9.61
C ASP A 242 -5.73 -14.21 9.04
N GLU A 243 -5.28 -15.46 9.21
CA GLU A 243 -3.90 -15.89 8.92
C GLU A 243 -3.71 -16.51 7.51
N LYS A 244 -4.79 -16.89 6.80
CA LYS A 244 -4.68 -17.71 5.59
C LYS A 244 -4.79 -16.87 4.31
N PRO A 245 -4.12 -17.28 3.22
CA PRO A 245 -4.29 -16.64 1.92
C PRO A 245 -5.77 -16.62 1.50
N CYS A 246 -6.28 -15.42 1.21
CA CYS A 246 -7.64 -15.20 0.72
C CYS A 246 -7.76 -13.82 0.07
N MET A 247 -8.92 -13.48 -0.42
CA MET A 247 -9.23 -12.16 -0.98
C MET A 247 -10.66 -11.77 -0.60
N GLU A 248 -10.84 -10.54 -0.15
CA GLU A 248 -12.16 -9.99 0.16
C GLU A 248 -12.36 -8.68 -0.60
N ILE A 249 -13.61 -8.38 -0.97
CA ILE A 249 -13.97 -7.12 -1.62
C ILE A 249 -14.74 -6.27 -0.64
N ILE A 250 -14.23 -5.08 -0.41
CA ILE A 250 -14.86 -4.06 0.42
C ILE A 250 -15.46 -2.95 -0.43
N GLU A 251 -16.49 -2.31 0.09
CA GLU A 251 -17.06 -1.11 -0.49
C GLU A 251 -16.83 0.10 0.44
N LEU A 252 -16.28 1.18 -0.11
CA LEU A 252 -16.02 2.41 0.63
C LEU A 252 -17.31 3.25 0.71
N ASP A 253 -17.73 3.58 1.92
CA ASP A 253 -18.85 4.50 2.17
C ASP A 253 -18.34 5.95 2.29
N PHE A 254 -18.50 6.73 1.23
CA PHE A 254 -18.10 8.14 1.22
C PHE A 254 -19.04 9.05 2.02
N ASN A 255 -20.28 8.62 2.33
CA ASN A 255 -21.15 9.35 3.25
C ASN A 255 -20.56 9.28 4.66
N LEU A 256 -20.23 8.06 5.12
CA LEU A 256 -19.54 7.87 6.41
C LEU A 256 -18.26 8.71 6.50
N LEU A 257 -17.45 8.74 5.43
CA LEU A 257 -16.21 9.51 5.42
C LEU A 257 -16.49 11.03 5.57
N ARG A 258 -17.47 11.56 4.85
CA ARG A 258 -17.86 12.98 4.95
C ARG A 258 -18.40 13.32 6.32
N GLU A 259 -19.34 12.54 6.83
CA GLU A 259 -19.94 12.72 8.16
C GLU A 259 -18.88 12.66 9.27
N THR A 260 -17.96 11.69 9.18
CA THR A 260 -16.84 11.57 10.13
C THR A 260 -15.99 12.84 10.12
N ARG A 261 -15.61 13.36 8.96
CA ARG A 261 -14.77 14.57 8.84
C ARG A 261 -15.50 15.85 9.26
N GLU A 262 -16.83 15.89 9.17
CA GLU A 262 -17.65 16.99 9.65
C GLU A 262 -17.78 16.96 11.17
N GLN A 263 -18.08 15.79 11.75
CA GLN A 263 -18.26 15.63 13.20
C GLN A 263 -16.93 15.68 13.97
N LEU A 264 -15.86 15.15 13.37
CA LEU A 264 -14.52 15.10 13.94
C LEU A 264 -13.50 15.77 13.01
N PRO A 265 -13.48 17.09 12.90
CA PRO A 265 -12.67 17.83 11.90
C PRO A 265 -11.19 17.94 12.31
N LEU A 266 -10.52 16.82 12.58
CA LEU A 266 -9.16 16.75 13.12
C LEU A 266 -8.14 17.49 12.26
N LEU A 267 -8.22 17.34 10.92
CA LEU A 267 -7.29 18.02 10.02
C LEU A 267 -7.44 19.54 10.04
N LYS A 268 -8.68 20.03 10.21
CA LYS A 268 -8.99 21.48 10.31
C LYS A 268 -8.57 22.06 11.67
N ASN A 269 -8.72 21.29 12.73
CA ASN A 269 -8.44 21.74 14.11
C ASN A 269 -6.94 21.73 14.47
N ARG A 270 -6.07 21.27 13.54
CA ARG A 270 -4.62 21.25 13.78
C ARG A 270 -4.07 22.66 13.98
N ARG A 271 -3.19 22.80 14.94
CA ARG A 271 -2.43 24.01 15.20
C ARG A 271 -1.13 24.01 14.39
N SER A 272 -1.28 24.03 13.03
CA SER A 272 -0.13 24.02 12.10
C SER A 272 0.83 25.17 12.35
N ASP A 273 0.34 26.32 12.83
CA ASP A 273 1.11 27.47 13.25
C ASP A 273 2.08 27.16 14.40
N VAL A 274 1.66 26.32 15.36
CA VAL A 274 2.50 25.87 16.47
C VAL A 274 3.49 24.81 16.00
N TYR A 275 2.99 23.79 15.30
CA TYR A 275 3.85 22.67 14.85
C TYR A 275 4.98 23.13 13.94
N ALA A 276 4.71 24.07 13.01
CA ALA A 276 5.72 24.58 12.10
C ALA A 276 6.86 25.32 12.86
N ARG A 277 6.56 26.04 13.93
CA ARG A 277 7.59 26.74 14.73
C ARG A 277 8.53 25.78 15.48
N HIS A 278 8.01 24.63 15.89
CA HIS A 278 8.77 23.65 16.68
C HIS A 278 9.36 22.50 15.88
N ALA A 279 8.96 22.34 14.62
CA ALA A 279 9.49 21.28 13.75
C ALA A 279 10.98 21.45 13.41
N ALA A 280 11.49 22.69 13.45
CA ALA A 280 12.87 23.00 13.13
C ALA A 280 13.84 22.80 14.30
N ASP A 281 13.32 22.69 15.54
CA ASP A 281 14.15 22.70 16.76
C ASP A 281 14.63 21.30 17.19
N HIS A 282 14.15 20.25 16.55
CA HIS A 282 14.48 18.89 16.95
C HIS A 282 15.58 18.28 16.06
N LYS A 283 16.84 18.58 16.44
CA LYS A 283 17.92 17.60 16.17
C LYS A 283 17.69 16.44 17.13
N LEU A 284 17.45 15.24 16.56
CA LEU A 284 17.44 14.01 17.36
C LEU A 284 18.72 13.94 18.20
N PRO A 285 18.63 13.47 19.46
CA PRO A 285 19.80 13.30 20.32
C PRO A 285 20.78 12.30 19.74
#